data_a1042d29a12b2594312684a3cc9b36d7
#
_entry.id   a1042d29a12b2594312684a3cc9b36d7
#
_cell.length_a   1.000
_cell.length_b   1.000
_cell.length_c   1.000
_cell.angle_alpha   90.00
_cell.angle_beta   90.00
_cell.angle_gamma   90.00
#
_symmetry.space_group_name_H-M   'P 1'
#
loop_
_entity.id
_entity.type
_entity.pdbx_description
1 polymer ?
#
loop_
_entity_poly.entity_id
_entity_poly.type
_entity_poly.pdbx_seq_one_letter_code
_entity_poly.pdbx_strand_id
1 'polypeptide(L)'
;MMTNTNIEKQDMQVQPKKVYYRGKALVVGNNHYDQVKPDLDNAVNDAKGIYEAFKDLGFMMMPEAYNIDTDRFDELFDNFKSELGHYEVGVLYFSGHGVEIDGKNYLIMRNTPIGELAKTTIRYSIDLQECIRELHETKCKMIIVIIDACRNNPFEGKERGWGSVNLAPLFAPKGTLIAYSTSPGEKADDFGMDGHSVYTGALLKHLKEEGLEIETFFKKVRSTVDAMTSGKKTSWEHTSLIGSFSFNSGKMVHVDDVGYDSVVLRDVQYTMTDNVIAPIIKKLKSYNWYEQNDGVALFKRITPNKLDKNQLFIIGRNLLQAAVGGSHDARDAITDSNLLEEYSIEGKNHLLNGILFEIYFNKDGQFRYKNFKITFLNELLQHTNIESLKSSFAFIHELLQGFSPFLIFVPSPEPAKVSINVKLNKEMVDPIWTDPMEMSVVKSISFDGHNLLATDDDSNVFPFTKEQDIREEALESMLCEGYGIPSTYLNLIYNEEPVKKVMWLDRKFKRNFRNDTETAELAKAESIAE
;
A
#
# COMPACT_ATOMS: atom_id res chain seq x y z
N MET A 1 34.80 44.57 -35.28
CA MET A 1 33.62 43.83 -35.78
C MET A 1 33.30 42.77 -34.75
N MET A 2 32.28 43.07 -33.94
CA MET A 2 31.78 42.15 -32.91
C MET A 2 30.67 41.34 -33.55
N THR A 3 30.78 40.03 -33.53
CA THR A 3 29.71 39.12 -33.93
C THR A 3 29.04 38.56 -32.65
N ASN A 4 27.87 39.06 -32.39
CA ASN A 4 26.94 38.52 -31.38
C ASN A 4 26.42 37.18 -31.87
N THR A 5 26.68 36.11 -31.12
CA THR A 5 25.99 34.84 -31.27
C THR A 5 24.86 34.79 -30.21
N ASN A 6 23.65 35.00 -30.69
CA ASN A 6 22.43 34.73 -29.93
C ASN A 6 22.31 33.22 -29.71
N ILE A 7 22.41 32.76 -28.47
CA ILE A 7 21.99 31.43 -28.07
C ILE A 7 20.49 31.54 -27.72
N GLU A 8 19.65 31.07 -28.62
CA GLU A 8 18.24 30.85 -28.36
C GLU A 8 18.10 29.81 -27.23
N LYS A 9 17.56 30.27 -26.10
CA LYS A 9 17.05 29.36 -25.07
C LYS A 9 15.80 28.68 -25.65
N GLN A 10 15.95 27.41 -26.04
CA GLN A 10 14.78 26.55 -26.23
C GLN A 10 14.12 26.33 -24.87
N ASP A 11 12.97 26.93 -24.67
CA ASP A 11 12.04 26.59 -23.61
C ASP A 11 11.63 25.12 -23.81
N MET A 12 12.25 24.22 -23.03
CA MET A 12 11.71 22.87 -22.87
C MET A 12 10.37 23.00 -22.15
N GLN A 13 9.30 22.95 -22.94
CA GLN A 13 7.97 22.72 -22.38
C GLN A 13 7.98 21.39 -21.65
N VAL A 14 8.05 21.45 -20.33
CA VAL A 14 7.83 20.28 -19.46
C VAL A 14 6.38 19.87 -19.71
N GLN A 15 6.18 18.79 -20.46
CA GLN A 15 4.85 18.19 -20.59
C GLN A 15 4.36 17.79 -19.20
N PRO A 16 3.10 18.06 -18.83
CA PRO A 16 2.58 17.68 -17.52
C PRO A 16 2.70 16.16 -17.38
N LYS A 17 3.34 15.72 -16.28
CA LYS A 17 3.48 14.31 -15.92
C LYS A 17 2.10 13.68 -15.87
N LYS A 18 1.85 12.66 -16.68
CA LYS A 18 0.59 11.91 -16.64
C LYS A 18 0.50 11.18 -15.30
N VAL A 19 -0.43 11.59 -14.44
CA VAL A 19 -0.66 10.94 -13.15
C VAL A 19 -1.61 9.76 -13.38
N TYR A 20 -1.18 8.56 -13.02
CA TYR A 20 -2.02 7.36 -13.07
C TYR A 20 -2.60 7.09 -11.69
N TYR A 21 -3.92 7.08 -11.61
CA TYR A 21 -4.65 6.79 -10.39
C TYR A 21 -5.03 5.30 -10.35
N ARG A 22 -4.72 4.63 -9.25
CA ARG A 22 -5.10 3.23 -9.03
C ARG A 22 -6.60 3.05 -8.88
N GLY A 23 -7.25 4.00 -8.22
CA GLY A 23 -8.66 3.97 -7.90
C GLY A 23 -9.36 5.28 -8.22
N LYS A 24 -10.68 5.19 -8.35
CA LYS A 24 -11.56 6.34 -8.49
C LYS A 24 -12.56 6.35 -7.35
N ALA A 25 -12.87 7.54 -6.80
CA ALA A 25 -13.78 7.67 -5.68
C ALA A 25 -14.87 8.72 -5.93
N LEU A 26 -16.11 8.36 -5.60
CA LEU A 26 -17.25 9.26 -5.43
C LEU A 26 -17.56 9.36 -3.94
N VAL A 27 -17.47 10.58 -3.39
CA VAL A 27 -17.67 10.86 -1.98
C VAL A 27 -18.79 11.86 -1.81
N VAL A 28 -19.85 11.46 -1.11
CA VAL A 28 -21.08 12.25 -0.94
C VAL A 28 -21.34 12.47 0.55
N GLY A 29 -21.69 13.72 0.94
CA GLY A 29 -22.06 14.08 2.29
C GLY A 29 -23.22 15.06 2.35
N ASN A 30 -24.30 14.68 3.02
CA ASN A 30 -25.49 15.51 3.15
C ASN A 30 -25.82 15.78 4.61
N ASN A 31 -25.66 17.03 5.07
CA ASN A 31 -26.14 17.54 6.37
C ASN A 31 -27.54 18.09 6.25
N HIS A 32 -27.77 18.86 5.17
CA HIS A 32 -28.97 19.66 4.98
C HIS A 32 -29.98 18.96 4.09
N TYR A 33 -31.24 18.95 4.52
CA TYR A 33 -32.37 18.35 3.83
C TYR A 33 -33.54 19.35 3.77
N ASP A 34 -34.20 19.48 2.63
CA ASP A 34 -35.27 20.47 2.44
C ASP A 34 -36.48 20.16 3.34
N GLN A 35 -36.73 18.90 3.66
CA GLN A 35 -37.92 18.46 4.42
C GLN A 35 -37.61 17.63 5.69
N VAL A 36 -36.35 17.41 6.02
CA VAL A 36 -35.93 16.66 7.23
C VAL A 36 -35.26 17.62 8.22
N LYS A 37 -35.68 17.61 9.47
CA LYS A 37 -35.12 18.43 10.54
C LYS A 37 -35.05 17.61 11.83
N PRO A 38 -34.04 17.81 12.69
CA PRO A 38 -32.91 18.74 12.51
C PRO A 38 -31.95 18.31 11.40
N ASP A 39 -31.13 19.23 10.92
CA ASP A 39 -30.00 18.93 10.05
C ASP A 39 -29.00 18.03 10.79
N LEU A 40 -28.17 17.29 10.03
CA LEU A 40 -27.04 16.54 10.59
C LEU A 40 -25.86 17.48 10.82
N ASP A 41 -25.01 17.14 11.82
CA ASP A 41 -23.89 18.00 12.19
C ASP A 41 -22.63 17.67 11.38
N ASN A 42 -22.35 16.39 11.12
CA ASN A 42 -21.02 15.91 10.70
C ASN A 42 -20.94 15.36 9.28
N ALA A 43 -22.02 14.98 8.60
CA ALA A 43 -21.95 14.21 7.35
C ALA A 43 -21.17 14.93 6.22
N VAL A 44 -21.27 16.25 6.12
CA VAL A 44 -20.45 17.03 5.16
C VAL A 44 -18.98 17.08 5.58
N ASN A 45 -18.70 17.21 6.88
CA ASN A 45 -17.33 17.21 7.39
C ASN A 45 -16.68 15.83 7.21
N ASP A 46 -17.43 14.76 7.44
CA ASP A 46 -17.02 13.38 7.21
C ASP A 46 -16.64 13.16 5.74
N ALA A 47 -17.51 13.58 4.82
CA ALA A 47 -17.24 13.48 3.40
C ALA A 47 -16.02 14.29 2.97
N LYS A 48 -15.79 15.49 3.53
CA LYS A 48 -14.58 16.29 3.28
C LYS A 48 -13.32 15.58 3.76
N GLY A 49 -13.34 15.03 4.97
CA GLY A 49 -12.21 14.29 5.52
C GLY A 49 -11.85 13.07 4.67
N ILE A 50 -12.84 12.28 4.27
CA ILE A 50 -12.67 11.11 3.39
C ILE A 50 -12.21 11.53 1.99
N TYR A 51 -12.74 12.62 1.43
CA TYR A 51 -12.34 13.15 0.13
C TYR A 51 -10.83 13.48 0.10
N GLU A 52 -10.36 14.28 1.06
CA GLU A 52 -8.94 14.65 1.14
C GLU A 52 -8.06 13.41 1.43
N ALA A 53 -8.50 12.49 2.31
CA ALA A 53 -7.74 11.28 2.59
C ALA A 53 -7.56 10.39 1.34
N PHE A 54 -8.61 10.18 0.54
CA PHE A 54 -8.49 9.41 -0.71
C PHE A 54 -7.67 10.14 -1.77
N LYS A 55 -7.80 11.45 -1.85
CA LYS A 55 -6.98 12.28 -2.75
C LYS A 55 -5.50 12.17 -2.41
N ASP A 56 -5.13 12.25 -1.12
CA ASP A 56 -3.76 12.08 -0.63
C ASP A 56 -3.22 10.66 -0.90
N LEU A 57 -4.10 9.65 -0.87
CA LEU A 57 -3.80 8.27 -1.23
C LEU A 57 -3.70 8.02 -2.74
N GLY A 58 -3.86 9.06 -3.56
CA GLY A 58 -3.73 8.97 -5.01
C GLY A 58 -4.93 8.36 -5.71
N PHE A 59 -6.14 8.55 -5.18
CA PHE A 59 -7.38 8.26 -5.91
C PHE A 59 -7.76 9.40 -6.84
N MET A 60 -8.30 9.07 -8.00
CA MET A 60 -8.98 10.04 -8.85
C MET A 60 -10.33 10.39 -8.23
N MET A 61 -10.48 11.63 -7.80
CA MET A 61 -11.70 12.05 -7.13
C MET A 61 -12.74 12.53 -8.15
N MET A 62 -14.00 12.14 -7.95
CA MET A 62 -15.14 12.84 -8.56
C MET A 62 -15.25 14.25 -7.96
N PRO A 63 -15.93 15.20 -8.63
CA PRO A 63 -16.19 16.50 -8.04
C PRO A 63 -16.82 16.41 -6.66
N GLU A 64 -16.52 17.38 -5.78
CA GLU A 64 -17.10 17.48 -4.45
C GLU A 64 -18.64 17.44 -4.49
N ALA A 65 -19.24 16.63 -3.62
CA ALA A 65 -20.66 16.33 -3.61
C ALA A 65 -21.26 16.51 -2.21
N TYR A 66 -21.48 17.77 -1.82
CA TYR A 66 -22.00 18.12 -0.50
C TYR A 66 -23.39 18.76 -0.59
N ASN A 67 -24.34 18.28 0.23
CA ASN A 67 -25.75 18.71 0.24
C ASN A 67 -26.39 18.64 -1.15
N ILE A 68 -26.13 17.56 -1.89
CA ILE A 68 -26.60 17.38 -3.25
C ILE A 68 -28.02 16.79 -3.30
N ASP A 69 -28.71 17.08 -4.36
CA ASP A 69 -30.01 16.48 -4.68
C ASP A 69 -29.86 15.21 -5.56
N THR A 70 -30.97 14.56 -5.83
CA THR A 70 -31.01 13.33 -6.61
C THR A 70 -30.46 13.49 -8.02
N ASP A 71 -30.82 14.59 -8.71
CA ASP A 71 -30.38 14.84 -10.10
C ASP A 71 -28.85 15.00 -10.16
N ARG A 72 -28.27 15.70 -9.18
CA ARG A 72 -26.82 15.85 -9.11
C ARG A 72 -26.10 14.56 -8.72
N PHE A 73 -26.70 13.74 -7.86
CA PHE A 73 -26.16 12.40 -7.57
C PHE A 73 -26.14 11.55 -8.84
N ASP A 74 -27.25 11.49 -9.57
CA ASP A 74 -27.36 10.68 -10.79
C ASP A 74 -26.33 11.10 -11.85
N GLU A 75 -26.15 12.41 -12.06
CA GLU A 75 -25.10 12.94 -12.96
C GLU A 75 -23.69 12.47 -12.54
N LEU A 76 -23.34 12.63 -11.27
CA LEU A 76 -22.03 12.25 -10.76
C LEU A 76 -21.83 10.73 -10.78
N PHE A 77 -22.86 9.97 -10.48
CA PHE A 77 -22.80 8.51 -10.45
C PHE A 77 -22.67 7.92 -11.86
N ASP A 78 -23.38 8.48 -12.85
CA ASP A 78 -23.24 8.06 -14.26
C ASP A 78 -21.84 8.36 -14.80
N ASN A 79 -21.28 9.53 -14.51
CA ASN A 79 -19.91 9.88 -14.86
C ASN A 79 -18.89 8.97 -14.15
N PHE A 80 -19.12 8.68 -12.87
CA PHE A 80 -18.28 7.75 -12.09
C PHE A 80 -18.26 6.36 -12.73
N LYS A 81 -19.44 5.78 -13.02
CA LYS A 81 -19.56 4.45 -13.64
C LYS A 81 -18.87 4.38 -15.01
N SER A 82 -19.09 5.40 -15.85
CA SER A 82 -18.58 5.40 -17.24
C SER A 82 -17.05 5.27 -17.32
N GLU A 83 -16.34 5.74 -16.31
CA GLU A 83 -14.88 5.72 -16.26
C GLU A 83 -14.30 4.56 -15.43
N LEU A 84 -15.10 3.89 -14.58
CA LEU A 84 -14.59 2.89 -13.63
C LEU A 84 -13.85 1.72 -14.28
N GLY A 85 -14.18 1.35 -15.51
CA GLY A 85 -13.48 0.28 -16.23
C GLY A 85 -11.98 0.53 -16.45
N HIS A 86 -11.52 1.77 -16.29
CA HIS A 86 -10.11 2.16 -16.39
C HIS A 86 -9.34 2.07 -15.07
N TYR A 87 -10.02 1.79 -13.95
CA TYR A 87 -9.45 1.74 -12.61
C TYR A 87 -9.52 0.33 -12.03
N GLU A 88 -8.61 0.03 -11.09
CA GLU A 88 -8.64 -1.24 -10.37
C GLU A 88 -9.72 -1.31 -9.31
N VAL A 89 -9.96 -0.14 -8.70
CA VAL A 89 -10.87 0.00 -7.57
C VAL A 89 -11.79 1.19 -7.78
N GLY A 90 -13.08 0.98 -7.55
CA GLY A 90 -14.09 2.03 -7.41
C GLY A 90 -14.53 2.15 -5.96
N VAL A 91 -14.54 3.36 -5.40
CA VAL A 91 -15.01 3.61 -4.04
C VAL A 91 -16.21 4.55 -4.08
N LEU A 92 -17.33 4.13 -3.51
CA LEU A 92 -18.48 4.98 -3.21
C LEU A 92 -18.55 5.17 -1.69
N TYR A 93 -18.42 6.41 -1.24
CA TYR A 93 -18.65 6.78 0.16
C TYR A 93 -19.87 7.69 0.26
N PHE A 94 -20.73 7.40 1.22
CA PHE A 94 -21.88 8.22 1.54
C PHE A 94 -21.99 8.45 3.05
N SER A 95 -22.14 9.72 3.46
CA SER A 95 -22.52 10.10 4.82
C SER A 95 -23.79 10.95 4.79
N GLY A 96 -24.80 10.55 5.58
CA GLY A 96 -26.11 11.21 5.56
C GLY A 96 -27.23 10.32 6.13
N HIS A 97 -28.47 10.64 5.77
CA HIS A 97 -29.62 9.81 6.13
C HIS A 97 -29.79 8.62 5.17
N GLY A 98 -30.07 7.45 5.74
CA GLY A 98 -30.49 6.26 5.02
C GLY A 98 -31.78 5.69 5.61
N VAL A 99 -32.56 5.01 4.79
CA VAL A 99 -33.82 4.39 5.23
C VAL A 99 -34.03 3.04 4.54
N GLU A 100 -34.60 2.10 5.27
CA GLU A 100 -35.13 0.87 4.67
C GLU A 100 -36.62 1.03 4.38
N ILE A 101 -37.05 0.65 3.18
CA ILE A 101 -38.43 0.59 2.77
C ILE A 101 -38.65 -0.73 2.03
N ASP A 102 -39.55 -1.58 2.50
CA ASP A 102 -39.90 -2.87 1.91
C ASP A 102 -38.68 -3.79 1.66
N GLY A 103 -37.74 -3.81 2.62
CA GLY A 103 -36.52 -4.65 2.55
C GLY A 103 -35.44 -4.12 1.62
N LYS A 104 -35.54 -2.88 1.12
CA LYS A 104 -34.55 -2.19 0.32
C LYS A 104 -33.99 -0.96 1.02
N ASN A 105 -32.69 -0.70 0.81
CA ASN A 105 -31.99 0.43 1.39
C ASN A 105 -31.95 1.60 0.42
N TYR A 106 -32.34 2.77 0.91
CA TYR A 106 -32.37 4.00 0.15
C TYR A 106 -31.49 5.08 0.82
N LEU A 107 -30.66 5.73 0.04
CA LEU A 107 -29.93 6.93 0.48
C LEU A 107 -30.78 8.15 0.22
N ILE A 108 -30.94 8.99 1.24
CA ILE A 108 -31.77 10.18 1.20
C ILE A 108 -30.94 11.35 0.69
N MET A 109 -31.41 11.97 -0.39
CA MET A 109 -30.80 13.17 -0.96
C MET A 109 -31.46 14.44 -0.42
N ARG A 110 -30.82 15.61 -0.61
CA ARG A 110 -31.29 16.89 -0.08
C ARG A 110 -32.75 17.18 -0.41
N ASN A 111 -33.16 16.93 -1.64
CA ASN A 111 -34.51 17.20 -2.15
C ASN A 111 -35.50 16.03 -1.98
N THR A 112 -35.11 14.92 -1.35
CA THR A 112 -36.00 13.79 -1.16
C THR A 112 -37.22 14.20 -0.33
N PRO A 113 -38.46 14.09 -0.89
CA PRO A 113 -39.66 14.47 -0.17
C PRO A 113 -40.00 13.43 0.88
N ILE A 114 -40.26 13.91 2.09
CA ILE A 114 -40.67 13.11 3.24
C ILE A 114 -42.19 13.25 3.41
N GLY A 115 -42.92 12.47 2.66
CA GLY A 115 -44.38 12.54 2.64
C GLY A 115 -45.07 11.37 3.32
N GLU A 116 -46.41 11.36 3.32
CA GLU A 116 -47.25 10.27 3.85
C GLU A 116 -47.13 8.97 3.03
N LEU A 117 -46.66 9.05 1.79
CA LEU A 117 -46.55 7.93 0.88
C LEU A 117 -45.11 7.52 0.62
N ALA A 118 -44.71 6.33 1.05
CA ALA A 118 -43.41 5.72 0.81
C ALA A 118 -42.99 5.76 -0.67
N LYS A 119 -43.93 5.58 -1.61
CA LYS A 119 -43.66 5.65 -3.06
C LYS A 119 -43.07 6.97 -3.52
N THR A 120 -43.44 8.09 -2.92
CA THR A 120 -42.89 9.40 -3.27
C THR A 120 -41.45 9.53 -2.79
N THR A 121 -41.16 9.08 -1.57
CA THR A 121 -39.79 9.07 -1.04
C THR A 121 -38.90 8.15 -1.87
N ILE A 122 -39.32 6.93 -2.18
CA ILE A 122 -38.58 5.97 -3.03
C ILE A 122 -38.17 6.62 -4.37
N ARG A 123 -39.09 7.35 -5.01
CA ARG A 123 -38.85 7.95 -6.33
C ARG A 123 -37.71 8.99 -6.34
N TYR A 124 -37.49 9.69 -5.24
CA TYR A 124 -36.48 10.76 -5.09
C TYR A 124 -35.34 10.35 -4.14
N SER A 125 -35.20 9.07 -3.86
CA SER A 125 -34.09 8.48 -3.10
C SER A 125 -33.27 7.57 -3.99
N ILE A 126 -32.06 7.27 -3.58
CA ILE A 126 -31.15 6.40 -4.32
C ILE A 126 -31.27 4.97 -3.79
N ASP A 127 -31.68 3.99 -4.61
CA ASP A 127 -31.68 2.56 -4.28
C ASP A 127 -30.25 2.05 -4.23
N LEU A 128 -29.74 1.79 -3.02
CA LEU A 128 -28.36 1.38 -2.80
C LEU A 128 -28.03 0.02 -3.44
N GLN A 129 -28.99 -0.93 -3.48
CA GLN A 129 -28.77 -2.23 -4.12
C GLN A 129 -28.62 -2.08 -5.63
N GLU A 130 -29.39 -1.17 -6.24
CA GLU A 130 -29.27 -0.85 -7.65
C GLU A 130 -27.93 -0.20 -7.98
N CYS A 131 -27.47 0.77 -7.17
CA CYS A 131 -26.13 1.36 -7.33
C CYS A 131 -25.04 0.29 -7.30
N ILE A 132 -25.08 -0.64 -6.34
CA ILE A 132 -24.11 -1.73 -6.23
C ILE A 132 -24.15 -2.63 -7.47
N ARG A 133 -25.34 -2.96 -7.98
CA ARG A 133 -25.51 -3.76 -9.20
C ARG A 133 -24.88 -3.06 -10.41
N GLU A 134 -25.17 -1.79 -10.61
CA GLU A 134 -24.65 -1.00 -11.72
C GLU A 134 -23.11 -0.82 -11.63
N LEU A 135 -22.57 -0.62 -10.45
CA LEU A 135 -21.12 -0.56 -10.24
C LEU A 135 -20.44 -1.90 -10.59
N HIS A 136 -21.06 -3.02 -10.23
CA HIS A 136 -20.55 -4.35 -10.58
C HIS A 136 -20.52 -4.60 -12.09
N GLU A 137 -21.44 -4.02 -12.87
CA GLU A 137 -21.48 -4.14 -14.33
C GLU A 137 -20.36 -3.38 -15.06
N THR A 138 -19.63 -2.48 -14.38
CA THR A 138 -18.59 -1.61 -14.97
C THR A 138 -17.28 -2.32 -15.34
N LYS A 139 -17.13 -3.61 -15.05
CA LYS A 139 -15.87 -4.38 -15.20
C LYS A 139 -14.71 -3.90 -14.30
N CYS A 140 -14.94 -2.96 -13.39
CA CYS A 140 -13.97 -2.62 -12.34
C CYS A 140 -13.74 -3.87 -11.48
N LYS A 141 -12.48 -4.18 -11.18
CA LYS A 141 -12.12 -5.43 -10.49
C LYS A 141 -12.60 -5.47 -9.05
N MET A 142 -12.68 -4.31 -8.41
CA MET A 142 -13.02 -4.18 -7.01
C MET A 142 -13.92 -2.99 -6.79
N ILE A 143 -15.03 -3.21 -6.12
CA ILE A 143 -15.96 -2.16 -5.71
C ILE A 143 -16.03 -2.11 -4.19
N ILE A 144 -15.83 -0.94 -3.63
CA ILE A 144 -15.92 -0.70 -2.19
C ILE A 144 -17.00 0.35 -1.96
N VAL A 145 -18.01 -0.01 -1.19
CA VAL A 145 -19.12 0.86 -0.83
C VAL A 145 -19.09 1.08 0.68
N ILE A 146 -18.94 2.32 1.12
CA ILE A 146 -18.85 2.70 2.53
C ILE A 146 -20.02 3.60 2.86
N ILE A 147 -20.87 3.17 3.78
CA ILE A 147 -22.11 3.87 4.16
C ILE A 147 -22.02 4.29 5.64
N ASP A 148 -21.83 5.57 5.84
CA ASP A 148 -21.94 6.21 7.15
C ASP A 148 -23.28 6.95 7.23
N ALA A 149 -24.34 6.17 7.33
CA ALA A 149 -25.69 6.69 7.39
C ALA A 149 -26.25 6.58 8.82
N CYS A 150 -26.69 7.71 9.35
CA CYS A 150 -27.50 7.73 10.56
C CYS A 150 -28.79 6.95 10.32
N ARG A 151 -29.06 5.99 11.18
CA ARG A 151 -30.29 5.17 11.15
C ARG A 151 -31.42 5.82 11.94
N ASN A 152 -31.36 7.14 12.13
CA ASN A 152 -32.51 7.86 12.66
C ASN A 152 -33.62 7.82 11.61
N ASN A 153 -34.73 7.20 11.96
CA ASN A 153 -35.92 7.29 11.14
C ASN A 153 -36.38 8.77 11.13
N PRO A 154 -36.15 9.54 10.06
CA PRO A 154 -36.64 10.90 9.98
C PRO A 154 -38.19 10.94 9.95
N PHE A 155 -38.81 9.77 10.03
CA PHE A 155 -40.26 9.53 9.95
C PHE A 155 -40.87 9.12 11.30
N GLU A 156 -40.12 9.14 12.42
CA GLU A 156 -40.69 8.84 13.75
C GLU A 156 -41.89 9.77 14.03
N GLY A 157 -43.07 9.17 14.16
CA GLY A 157 -44.32 9.88 14.46
C GLY A 157 -45.25 10.10 13.24
N LYS A 158 -44.90 9.68 12.03
CA LYS A 158 -45.78 9.69 10.86
C LYS A 158 -46.24 8.27 10.52
N GLU A 159 -47.53 8.11 10.34
CA GLU A 159 -48.29 6.82 10.42
C GLU A 159 -47.87 5.70 9.47
N ARG A 160 -48.15 4.48 9.93
CA ARG A 160 -48.37 3.16 9.28
C ARG A 160 -47.94 2.98 7.82
N GLY A 161 -46.82 2.28 7.61
CA GLY A 161 -46.36 1.82 6.29
C GLY A 161 -44.88 2.01 6.01
N TRP A 162 -44.17 2.63 6.92
CA TRP A 162 -42.71 2.75 6.85
C TRP A 162 -42.08 1.53 7.54
N GLY A 163 -41.30 0.77 6.79
CA GLY A 163 -40.62 -0.43 7.26
C GLY A 163 -39.68 -0.19 8.45
N SER A 164 -38.97 -1.21 8.86
CA SER A 164 -38.06 -1.16 9.99
C SER A 164 -36.96 -0.10 9.78
N VAL A 165 -36.52 0.53 10.85
CA VAL A 165 -35.53 1.63 10.87
C VAL A 165 -34.11 1.16 10.53
N ASN A 166 -33.95 -0.08 10.10
CA ASN A 166 -32.65 -0.73 9.90
C ASN A 166 -32.38 -0.97 8.42
N LEU A 167 -31.14 -0.70 7.99
CA LEU A 167 -30.75 -1.11 6.64
C LEU A 167 -30.85 -2.63 6.49
N ALA A 168 -31.52 -3.09 5.42
CA ALA A 168 -31.61 -4.49 5.10
C ALA A 168 -30.25 -5.09 4.73
N PRO A 169 -30.02 -6.40 4.96
CA PRO A 169 -28.85 -7.07 4.43
C PRO A 169 -28.78 -6.91 2.90
N LEU A 170 -27.63 -6.45 2.39
CA LEU A 170 -27.38 -6.32 0.97
C LEU A 170 -26.59 -7.51 0.44
N PHE A 171 -26.89 -7.91 -0.79
CA PHE A 171 -26.06 -8.87 -1.50
C PHE A 171 -24.82 -8.18 -2.05
N ALA A 172 -23.63 -8.69 -1.72
CA ALA A 172 -22.36 -8.23 -2.28
C ALA A 172 -21.97 -9.11 -3.47
N PRO A 173 -22.08 -8.63 -4.73
CA PRO A 173 -21.59 -9.36 -5.89
C PRO A 173 -20.09 -9.65 -5.77
N LYS A 174 -19.60 -10.65 -6.51
CA LYS A 174 -18.17 -11.02 -6.51
C LYS A 174 -17.27 -9.81 -6.76
N GLY A 175 -16.25 -9.60 -5.92
CA GLY A 175 -15.34 -8.47 -6.03
C GLY A 175 -15.86 -7.19 -5.36
N THR A 176 -16.88 -7.30 -4.50
CA THR A 176 -17.49 -6.15 -3.81
C THR A 176 -17.28 -6.24 -2.29
N LEU A 177 -16.99 -5.12 -1.66
CA LEU A 177 -17.04 -4.94 -0.21
C LEU A 177 -18.04 -3.82 0.09
N ILE A 178 -18.95 -4.09 1.04
CA ILE A 178 -19.92 -3.12 1.54
C ILE A 178 -19.67 -2.95 3.05
N ALA A 179 -19.42 -1.75 3.50
CA ALA A 179 -19.12 -1.44 4.88
C ALA A 179 -20.12 -0.41 5.44
N TYR A 180 -20.59 -0.64 6.65
CA TYR A 180 -21.58 0.17 7.35
C TYR A 180 -21.05 0.67 8.69
N SER A 181 -21.43 1.89 9.05
CA SER A 181 -21.07 2.50 10.34
C SER A 181 -21.67 1.80 11.56
N THR A 182 -22.79 1.09 11.40
CA THR A 182 -23.49 0.42 12.51
C THR A 182 -24.02 -0.94 12.09
N SER A 183 -24.20 -1.83 13.06
CA SER A 183 -24.89 -3.11 12.89
C SER A 183 -26.39 -2.91 12.60
N PRO A 184 -27.07 -3.92 12.00
CA PRO A 184 -28.50 -3.88 11.83
C PRO A 184 -29.20 -3.62 13.16
N GLY A 185 -30.03 -2.57 13.25
CA GLY A 185 -30.80 -2.24 14.46
C GLY A 185 -30.21 -1.15 15.37
N GLU A 186 -29.03 -0.64 15.08
CA GLU A 186 -28.36 0.37 15.90
C GLU A 186 -28.44 1.77 15.28
N LYS A 187 -28.47 2.82 16.13
CA LYS A 187 -28.42 4.24 15.69
C LYS A 187 -26.97 4.70 15.58
N ALA A 188 -26.63 5.41 14.53
CA ALA A 188 -25.35 6.14 14.44
C ALA A 188 -25.41 7.38 15.33
N ASP A 189 -24.31 7.72 16.03
CA ASP A 189 -24.18 8.99 16.77
C ASP A 189 -23.36 9.97 15.95
N ASP A 190 -23.78 11.23 15.94
CA ASP A 190 -23.07 12.32 15.27
C ASP A 190 -21.84 12.81 16.07
N PHE A 191 -21.64 12.38 17.31
CA PHE A 191 -20.48 12.77 18.11
C PHE A 191 -19.35 11.76 17.97
N GLY A 192 -18.18 12.23 17.52
CA GLY A 192 -17.00 11.42 17.28
C GLY A 192 -15.69 12.15 17.56
N MET A 193 -14.64 11.80 16.85
CA MET A 193 -13.29 12.40 16.96
C MET A 193 -13.14 13.57 15.98
N ASP A 194 -12.58 14.68 16.45
CA ASP A 194 -12.13 15.80 15.62
C ASP A 194 -13.21 16.39 14.69
N GLY A 195 -14.48 16.37 15.13
CA GLY A 195 -15.62 16.87 14.35
C GLY A 195 -16.13 15.91 13.28
N HIS A 196 -15.76 14.65 13.36
CA HIS A 196 -16.27 13.55 12.52
C HIS A 196 -17.18 12.62 13.33
N SER A 197 -17.99 11.82 12.65
CA SER A 197 -18.66 10.68 13.25
C SER A 197 -17.61 9.71 13.84
N VAL A 198 -18.02 8.88 14.82
CA VAL A 198 -17.12 7.86 15.38
C VAL A 198 -16.59 6.93 14.30
N TYR A 199 -17.43 6.54 13.33
CA TYR A 199 -17.05 5.64 12.26
C TYR A 199 -16.08 6.28 11.29
N THR A 200 -16.40 7.47 10.77
CA THR A 200 -15.51 8.18 9.85
C THR A 200 -14.20 8.59 10.53
N GLY A 201 -14.22 9.00 11.80
CA GLY A 201 -13.00 9.24 12.57
C GLY A 201 -12.11 7.98 12.65
N ALA A 202 -12.71 6.81 12.85
CA ALA A 202 -11.98 5.54 12.84
C ALA A 202 -11.44 5.18 11.43
N LEU A 203 -12.21 5.41 10.37
CA LEU A 203 -11.73 5.24 8.99
C LEU A 203 -10.51 6.13 8.71
N LEU A 204 -10.59 7.42 9.00
CA LEU A 204 -9.53 8.40 8.76
C LEU A 204 -8.25 8.07 9.55
N LYS A 205 -8.39 7.58 10.77
CA LYS A 205 -7.26 7.12 11.59
C LYS A 205 -6.51 5.99 10.89
N HIS A 206 -7.21 4.95 10.45
CA HIS A 206 -6.60 3.75 9.90
C HIS A 206 -6.23 3.85 8.41
N LEU A 207 -6.81 4.79 7.64
CA LEU A 207 -6.41 5.09 6.26
C LEU A 207 -4.95 5.56 6.15
N LYS A 208 -4.39 6.12 7.24
CA LYS A 208 -2.98 6.54 7.30
C LYS A 208 -2.00 5.38 7.44
N GLU A 209 -2.46 4.20 7.83
CA GLU A 209 -1.60 3.04 8.05
C GLU A 209 -1.22 2.37 6.72
N GLU A 210 0.09 2.31 6.45
CA GLU A 210 0.61 1.74 5.21
C GLU A 210 0.56 0.21 5.20
N GLY A 211 0.25 -0.37 4.04
CA GLY A 211 0.25 -1.82 3.81
C GLY A 211 -0.81 -2.60 4.58
N LEU A 212 -1.83 -1.92 5.11
CA LEU A 212 -2.89 -2.56 5.87
C LEU A 212 -3.90 -3.21 4.91
N GLU A 213 -3.96 -4.55 4.91
CA GLU A 213 -4.94 -5.32 4.13
C GLU A 213 -6.38 -4.93 4.48
N ILE A 214 -7.25 -4.85 3.48
CA ILE A 214 -8.60 -4.28 3.62
C ILE A 214 -9.45 -4.95 4.71
N GLU A 215 -9.39 -6.27 4.84
CA GLU A 215 -10.10 -6.98 5.90
C GLU A 215 -9.55 -6.62 7.29
N THR A 216 -8.22 -6.49 7.40
CA THR A 216 -7.57 -6.04 8.64
C THR A 216 -7.87 -4.59 8.92
N PHE A 217 -7.94 -3.74 7.89
CA PHE A 217 -8.35 -2.35 8.00
C PHE A 217 -9.74 -2.22 8.62
N PHE A 218 -10.76 -2.87 8.06
CA PHE A 218 -12.11 -2.80 8.62
C PHE A 218 -12.22 -3.47 9.99
N LYS A 219 -11.44 -4.52 10.27
CA LYS A 219 -11.35 -5.09 11.62
C LYS A 219 -10.80 -4.06 12.63
N LYS A 220 -9.80 -3.27 12.28
CA LYS A 220 -9.26 -2.19 13.14
C LYS A 220 -10.27 -1.05 13.29
N VAL A 221 -10.94 -0.65 12.22
CA VAL A 221 -12.03 0.34 12.26
C VAL A 221 -13.10 -0.12 13.26
N ARG A 222 -13.57 -1.36 13.16
CA ARG A 222 -14.56 -1.96 14.07
C ARG A 222 -14.09 -1.94 15.52
N SER A 223 -12.84 -2.35 15.78
CA SER A 223 -12.27 -2.33 17.14
C SER A 223 -12.17 -0.91 17.69
N THR A 224 -11.90 0.08 16.86
CA THR A 224 -11.85 1.50 17.27
C THR A 224 -13.25 2.02 17.58
N VAL A 225 -14.24 1.71 16.75
CA VAL A 225 -15.65 2.08 16.97
C VAL A 225 -16.17 1.46 18.27
N ASP A 226 -15.93 0.16 18.48
CA ASP A 226 -16.32 -0.55 19.72
C ASP A 226 -15.70 0.10 20.97
N ALA A 227 -14.39 0.35 20.94
CA ALA A 227 -13.68 0.99 22.06
C ALA A 227 -14.20 2.41 22.34
N MET A 228 -14.41 3.22 21.31
CA MET A 228 -14.87 4.61 21.46
C MET A 228 -16.32 4.72 21.93
N THR A 229 -17.13 3.72 21.59
CA THR A 229 -18.54 3.67 22.01
C THR A 229 -18.75 2.87 23.30
N SER A 230 -17.67 2.40 23.93
CA SER A 230 -17.69 1.53 25.11
C SER A 230 -18.55 0.27 24.90
N GLY A 231 -18.37 -0.38 23.75
CA GLY A 231 -19.08 -1.59 23.35
C GLY A 231 -20.54 -1.39 22.93
N LYS A 232 -21.00 -0.14 22.78
CA LYS A 232 -22.40 0.14 22.42
C LYS A 232 -22.67 0.05 20.92
N LYS A 233 -21.64 0.14 20.09
CA LYS A 233 -21.77 0.13 18.62
C LYS A 233 -20.71 -0.72 17.98
N THR A 234 -21.10 -1.38 16.89
CA THR A 234 -20.21 -2.21 16.10
C THR A 234 -20.44 -1.90 14.62
N SER A 235 -19.39 -1.48 13.91
CA SER A 235 -19.45 -1.38 12.44
C SER A 235 -19.48 -2.78 11.83
N TRP A 236 -20.01 -2.88 10.65
CA TRP A 236 -20.18 -4.17 9.98
C TRP A 236 -19.80 -4.10 8.51
N GLU A 237 -19.20 -5.16 8.00
CA GLU A 237 -18.87 -5.30 6.59
C GLU A 237 -19.33 -6.63 6.01
N HIS A 238 -19.67 -6.59 4.74
CA HIS A 238 -19.96 -7.74 3.90
C HIS A 238 -19.00 -7.74 2.72
N THR A 239 -18.14 -8.76 2.60
CA THR A 239 -17.11 -8.83 1.57
C THR A 239 -17.23 -10.10 0.73
N SER A 240 -17.03 -9.95 -0.58
CA SER A 240 -16.84 -11.02 -1.55
C SER A 240 -15.57 -10.80 -2.37
N LEU A 241 -14.62 -10.02 -1.81
CA LEU A 241 -13.35 -9.70 -2.46
C LEU A 241 -12.51 -10.95 -2.68
N ILE A 242 -11.80 -10.97 -3.82
CA ILE A 242 -10.84 -12.00 -4.15
C ILE A 242 -9.51 -11.31 -4.41
N GLY A 243 -8.50 -11.64 -3.61
CA GLY A 243 -7.18 -11.02 -3.65
C GLY A 243 -7.01 -9.94 -2.57
N SER A 244 -5.78 -9.48 -2.41
CA SER A 244 -5.42 -8.51 -1.39
C SER A 244 -5.51 -7.07 -1.90
N PHE A 245 -5.99 -6.17 -1.06
CA PHE A 245 -6.07 -4.76 -1.32
C PHE A 245 -5.74 -3.96 -0.05
N SER A 246 -5.04 -2.83 -0.22
CA SER A 246 -4.80 -1.85 0.83
C SER A 246 -5.11 -0.47 0.30
N PHE A 247 -5.85 0.34 1.06
CA PHE A 247 -6.12 1.74 0.70
C PHE A 247 -4.83 2.55 0.61
N ASN A 248 -4.01 2.46 1.64
CA ASN A 248 -2.68 3.04 1.68
C ASN A 248 -1.65 1.94 1.40
N SER A 249 -1.29 1.78 0.15
CA SER A 249 -0.26 0.82 -0.25
C SER A 249 1.17 1.36 -0.04
N GLY A 250 1.31 2.52 0.57
CA GLY A 250 2.56 3.26 0.59
C GLY A 250 2.85 3.93 -0.76
N LYS A 251 4.06 4.46 -0.91
CA LYS A 251 4.48 5.05 -2.18
C LYS A 251 4.50 3.98 -3.27
N MET A 252 3.66 4.14 -4.29
CA MET A 252 3.66 3.29 -5.47
C MET A 252 4.57 3.85 -6.54
N VAL A 253 5.25 2.96 -7.26
CA VAL A 253 5.95 3.32 -8.49
C VAL A 253 4.92 3.45 -9.60
N HIS A 254 4.86 4.60 -10.23
CA HIS A 254 4.02 4.85 -11.39
C HIS A 254 4.71 4.41 -12.68
N VAL A 255 3.92 3.99 -13.67
CA VAL A 255 4.42 3.55 -14.99
C VAL A 255 5.30 4.63 -15.63
N ASP A 256 4.95 5.91 -15.48
CA ASP A 256 5.71 7.03 -16.03
C ASP A 256 7.09 7.21 -15.36
N ASP A 257 7.24 6.79 -14.10
CA ASP A 257 8.53 6.86 -13.38
C ASP A 257 9.48 5.75 -13.83
N VAL A 258 8.96 4.62 -14.31
CA VAL A 258 9.73 3.41 -14.62
C VAL A 258 9.97 3.21 -16.12
N GLY A 259 9.10 3.77 -16.96
CA GLY A 259 9.19 3.65 -18.41
C GLY A 259 8.85 2.26 -18.96
N TYR A 260 8.12 1.44 -18.20
CA TYR A 260 7.61 0.11 -18.57
C TYR A 260 6.09 0.06 -18.47
N ASP A 261 5.46 -0.86 -19.20
CA ASP A 261 4.01 -1.03 -19.18
C ASP A 261 3.52 -1.55 -17.81
N SER A 262 2.34 -1.11 -17.40
CA SER A 262 1.76 -1.49 -16.10
C SER A 262 1.61 -3.00 -15.91
N VAL A 263 1.34 -3.75 -16.99
CA VAL A 263 1.18 -5.21 -16.94
C VAL A 263 2.46 -5.95 -16.59
N VAL A 264 3.65 -5.41 -16.95
CA VAL A 264 4.94 -6.02 -16.60
C VAL A 264 5.46 -5.53 -15.24
N LEU A 265 5.03 -4.34 -14.80
CA LEU A 265 5.24 -3.89 -13.43
C LEU A 265 4.39 -4.67 -12.43
N ARG A 266 3.21 -5.14 -12.87
CA ARG A 266 2.29 -5.97 -12.10
C ARG A 266 2.28 -7.38 -12.65
N ASP A 267 3.30 -8.14 -12.31
CA ASP A 267 3.52 -9.50 -12.81
C ASP A 267 2.29 -10.41 -12.65
N VAL A 268 1.47 -10.20 -11.62
CA VAL A 268 0.22 -10.92 -11.40
C VAL A 268 -0.84 -10.65 -12.50
N GLN A 269 -0.77 -9.49 -13.15
CA GLN A 269 -1.70 -9.10 -14.22
C GLN A 269 -1.19 -9.43 -15.61
N TYR A 270 0.06 -9.87 -15.72
CA TYR A 270 0.63 -10.26 -17.01
C TYR A 270 -0.18 -11.41 -17.61
N THR A 271 -0.88 -11.10 -18.68
CA THR A 271 -1.64 -12.09 -19.46
C THR A 271 -0.70 -12.74 -20.48
N MET A 272 -0.60 -14.06 -20.45
CA MET A 272 0.29 -14.81 -21.35
C MET A 272 -0.27 -14.87 -22.79
N THR A 273 -0.54 -13.70 -23.34
CA THR A 273 -1.04 -13.54 -24.73
C THR A 273 0.09 -13.42 -25.75
N ASP A 274 1.31 -13.12 -25.29
CA ASP A 274 2.48 -13.02 -26.14
C ASP A 274 2.99 -14.42 -26.52
N ASN A 275 2.90 -14.75 -27.81
CA ASN A 275 3.30 -16.06 -28.32
C ASN A 275 4.81 -16.33 -28.23
N VAL A 276 5.64 -15.30 -28.09
CA VAL A 276 7.10 -15.44 -28.03
C VAL A 276 7.55 -15.81 -26.62
N ILE A 277 7.10 -15.07 -25.60
CA ILE A 277 7.60 -15.25 -24.23
C ILE A 277 6.63 -16.01 -23.30
N ALA A 278 5.36 -16.17 -23.67
CA ALA A 278 4.37 -16.87 -22.83
C ALA A 278 4.83 -18.28 -22.38
N PRO A 279 5.43 -19.12 -23.24
CA PRO A 279 5.94 -20.42 -22.80
C PRO A 279 7.07 -20.30 -21.76
N ILE A 280 7.94 -19.28 -21.89
CA ILE A 280 9.04 -19.00 -20.96
C ILE A 280 8.47 -18.59 -19.60
N ILE A 281 7.61 -17.58 -19.57
CA ILE A 281 7.01 -17.06 -18.33
C ILE A 281 6.21 -18.15 -17.61
N LYS A 282 5.43 -18.96 -18.36
CA LYS A 282 4.68 -20.08 -17.78
C LYS A 282 5.61 -21.07 -17.07
N LYS A 283 6.75 -21.40 -17.67
CA LYS A 283 7.73 -22.33 -17.08
C LYS A 283 8.44 -21.70 -15.89
N LEU A 284 8.90 -20.44 -15.98
CA LEU A 284 9.56 -19.74 -14.89
C LEU A 284 8.65 -19.58 -13.65
N LYS A 285 7.34 -19.42 -13.85
CA LYS A 285 6.33 -19.32 -12.77
C LYS A 285 5.92 -20.67 -12.17
N SER A 286 6.42 -21.80 -12.69
CA SER A 286 6.10 -23.09 -12.10
C SER A 286 6.78 -23.25 -10.74
N TYR A 287 6.19 -24.09 -9.86
CA TYR A 287 6.82 -24.47 -8.57
C TYR A 287 7.79 -25.65 -8.72
N ASN A 288 8.15 -26.01 -9.97
CA ASN A 288 9.03 -27.12 -10.29
C ASN A 288 10.32 -26.57 -10.91
N TRP A 289 11.44 -26.74 -10.24
CA TRP A 289 12.72 -26.24 -10.69
C TRP A 289 13.20 -26.84 -12.02
N TYR A 290 12.79 -28.07 -12.39
CA TYR A 290 13.04 -28.63 -13.71
C TYR A 290 12.33 -27.83 -14.83
N GLU A 291 11.05 -27.51 -14.62
CA GLU A 291 10.31 -26.65 -15.56
C GLU A 291 10.92 -25.25 -15.64
N GLN A 292 11.39 -24.71 -14.52
CA GLN A 292 12.06 -23.41 -14.49
C GLN A 292 13.35 -23.42 -15.29
N ASN A 293 14.19 -24.48 -15.16
CA ASN A 293 15.40 -24.65 -15.94
C ASN A 293 15.09 -24.76 -17.45
N ASP A 294 14.04 -25.50 -17.83
CA ASP A 294 13.56 -25.52 -19.21
C ASP A 294 13.15 -24.13 -19.70
N GLY A 295 12.50 -23.33 -18.85
CA GLY A 295 12.14 -21.93 -19.13
C GLY A 295 13.37 -21.07 -19.45
N VAL A 296 14.44 -21.21 -18.65
CA VAL A 296 15.73 -20.55 -18.89
C VAL A 296 16.35 -21.01 -20.22
N ALA A 297 16.33 -22.32 -20.49
CA ALA A 297 16.85 -22.86 -21.75
C ALA A 297 16.08 -22.33 -22.97
N LEU A 298 14.76 -22.15 -22.88
CA LEU A 298 13.97 -21.53 -23.94
C LEU A 298 14.34 -20.05 -24.12
N PHE A 299 14.50 -19.30 -23.03
CA PHE A 299 14.90 -17.89 -23.06
C PHE A 299 16.26 -17.72 -23.79
N LYS A 300 17.28 -18.48 -23.40
CA LYS A 300 18.63 -18.42 -23.99
C LYS A 300 18.68 -18.74 -25.50
N ARG A 301 17.62 -19.32 -26.08
CA ARG A 301 17.52 -19.58 -27.53
C ARG A 301 16.98 -18.40 -28.32
N ILE A 302 16.42 -17.38 -27.66
CA ILE A 302 15.87 -16.22 -28.34
C ILE A 302 16.99 -15.20 -28.53
N THR A 303 17.22 -14.79 -29.77
CA THR A 303 18.17 -13.70 -30.05
C THR A 303 17.67 -12.38 -29.46
N PRO A 304 18.54 -11.58 -28.82
CA PRO A 304 18.16 -10.37 -28.08
C PRO A 304 17.28 -9.37 -28.85
N ASN A 305 17.58 -9.16 -30.16
CA ASN A 305 16.85 -8.22 -31.02
C ASN A 305 15.40 -8.63 -31.35
N LYS A 306 14.96 -9.80 -30.90
CA LYS A 306 13.56 -10.26 -31.02
C LYS A 306 12.71 -9.96 -29.78
N LEU A 307 13.30 -9.41 -28.75
CA LEU A 307 12.64 -9.07 -27.52
C LEU A 307 12.62 -7.55 -27.33
N ASP A 308 11.48 -7.01 -26.93
CA ASP A 308 11.35 -5.61 -26.56
C ASP A 308 11.69 -5.37 -25.07
N LYS A 309 11.71 -4.10 -24.67
CA LYS A 309 12.05 -3.70 -23.30
C LYS A 309 11.12 -4.28 -22.25
N ASN A 310 9.82 -4.40 -22.53
CA ASN A 310 8.82 -4.93 -21.62
C ASN A 310 8.96 -6.45 -21.47
N GLN A 311 9.21 -7.15 -22.56
CA GLN A 311 9.45 -8.59 -22.58
C GLN A 311 10.71 -8.95 -21.78
N LEU A 312 11.82 -8.20 -21.96
CA LEU A 312 13.03 -8.41 -21.18
C LEU A 312 12.82 -8.11 -19.70
N PHE A 313 12.11 -7.05 -19.37
CA PHE A 313 11.84 -6.68 -17.98
C PHE A 313 11.03 -7.77 -17.25
N ILE A 314 9.95 -8.27 -17.85
CA ILE A 314 9.13 -9.32 -17.21
C ILE A 314 9.87 -10.66 -17.12
N ILE A 315 10.72 -11.01 -18.09
CA ILE A 315 11.59 -12.18 -18.03
C ILE A 315 12.56 -12.01 -16.85
N GLY A 316 13.21 -10.86 -16.71
CA GLY A 316 14.15 -10.57 -15.62
C GLY A 316 13.51 -10.76 -14.24
N ARG A 317 12.30 -10.23 -14.05
CA ARG A 317 11.53 -10.43 -12.81
C ARG A 317 11.33 -11.91 -12.50
N ASN A 318 10.89 -12.68 -13.50
CA ASN A 318 10.58 -14.11 -13.30
C ASN A 318 11.83 -14.99 -13.18
N LEU A 319 12.97 -14.59 -13.78
CA LEU A 319 14.26 -15.24 -13.54
C LEU A 319 14.70 -15.11 -12.08
N LEU A 320 14.60 -13.92 -11.48
CA LEU A 320 14.91 -13.76 -10.05
C LEU A 320 13.97 -14.59 -9.17
N GLN A 321 12.67 -14.60 -9.48
CA GLN A 321 11.72 -15.44 -8.73
C GLN A 321 12.08 -16.92 -8.78
N ALA A 322 12.42 -17.43 -9.97
CA ALA A 322 12.84 -18.82 -10.15
C ALA A 322 14.16 -19.12 -9.45
N ALA A 323 15.15 -18.22 -9.50
CA ALA A 323 16.43 -18.37 -8.81
C ALA A 323 16.26 -18.45 -7.29
N VAL A 324 15.46 -17.54 -6.71
CA VAL A 324 15.10 -17.56 -5.27
C VAL A 324 14.30 -18.82 -4.92
N GLY A 325 13.50 -19.34 -5.86
CA GLY A 325 12.76 -20.60 -5.74
C GLY A 325 13.61 -21.87 -5.88
N GLY A 326 14.92 -21.76 -6.14
CA GLY A 326 15.86 -22.89 -6.18
C GLY A 326 16.27 -23.38 -7.57
N SER A 327 15.88 -22.66 -8.65
CA SER A 327 16.37 -22.97 -10.01
C SER A 327 17.84 -22.58 -10.15
N HIS A 328 18.71 -23.55 -10.38
CA HIS A 328 20.15 -23.31 -10.62
C HIS A 328 20.41 -22.57 -11.93
N ASP A 329 19.74 -22.96 -13.00
CA ASP A 329 19.92 -22.31 -14.32
C ASP A 329 19.46 -20.85 -14.29
N ALA A 330 18.40 -20.54 -13.51
CA ALA A 330 17.95 -19.17 -13.32
C ALA A 330 18.94 -18.35 -12.50
N ARG A 331 19.51 -18.93 -11.43
CA ARG A 331 20.61 -18.31 -10.67
C ARG A 331 21.79 -18.00 -11.57
N ASP A 332 22.26 -18.97 -12.34
CA ASP A 332 23.39 -18.79 -13.25
C ASP A 332 23.07 -17.71 -14.31
N ALA A 333 21.84 -17.66 -14.81
CA ALA A 333 21.44 -16.66 -15.79
C ALA A 333 21.43 -15.23 -15.24
N ILE A 334 21.02 -15.00 -13.98
CA ILE A 334 21.00 -13.66 -13.38
C ILE A 334 22.38 -13.17 -12.94
N THR A 335 23.34 -14.09 -12.74
CA THR A 335 24.71 -13.78 -12.30
C THR A 335 25.73 -13.80 -13.44
N ASP A 336 25.37 -14.28 -14.64
CA ASP A 336 26.24 -14.29 -15.82
C ASP A 336 26.24 -12.91 -16.49
N SER A 337 27.33 -12.16 -16.30
CA SER A 337 27.49 -10.84 -16.88
C SER A 337 27.48 -10.85 -18.42
N ASN A 338 28.04 -11.87 -19.07
CA ASN A 338 28.06 -11.96 -20.52
C ASN A 338 26.66 -12.11 -21.10
N LEU A 339 25.84 -12.97 -20.44
CA LEU A 339 24.44 -13.13 -20.81
C LEU A 339 23.68 -11.81 -20.62
N LEU A 340 23.88 -11.11 -19.51
CA LEU A 340 23.22 -9.83 -19.26
C LEU A 340 23.61 -8.80 -20.33
N GLU A 341 24.90 -8.65 -20.63
CA GLU A 341 25.38 -7.70 -21.66
C GLU A 341 24.80 -7.99 -23.04
N GLU A 342 24.66 -9.28 -23.43
CA GLU A 342 24.09 -9.70 -24.70
C GLU A 342 22.65 -9.17 -24.91
N TYR A 343 21.85 -9.07 -23.83
CA TYR A 343 20.46 -8.59 -23.86
C TYR A 343 20.30 -7.07 -23.64
N SER A 344 21.35 -6.28 -23.80
CA SER A 344 21.27 -4.82 -23.74
C SER A 344 20.69 -4.23 -25.04
N ILE A 345 19.76 -3.28 -24.91
CA ILE A 345 19.13 -2.55 -26.02
C ILE A 345 19.46 -1.07 -25.83
N GLU A 346 20.07 -0.45 -26.87
CA GLU A 346 20.42 0.99 -26.89
C GLU A 346 21.15 1.46 -25.60
N GLY A 347 22.08 0.63 -25.09
CA GLY A 347 22.87 0.92 -23.90
C GLY A 347 22.10 0.78 -22.57
N LYS A 348 20.91 0.18 -22.59
CA LYS A 348 20.12 -0.13 -21.38
C LYS A 348 19.89 -1.63 -21.27
N ASN A 349 20.05 -2.15 -20.07
CA ASN A 349 19.78 -3.56 -19.78
C ASN A 349 18.42 -3.75 -19.10
N HIS A 350 17.39 -3.98 -19.92
CA HIS A 350 16.02 -4.13 -19.42
C HIS A 350 15.80 -5.45 -18.68
N LEU A 351 16.59 -6.47 -18.97
CA LEU A 351 16.59 -7.74 -18.24
C LEU A 351 17.05 -7.53 -16.78
N LEU A 352 18.20 -6.87 -16.60
CA LEU A 352 18.75 -6.55 -15.28
C LEU A 352 17.85 -5.55 -14.53
N ASN A 353 17.22 -4.60 -15.23
CA ASN A 353 16.21 -3.72 -14.61
C ASN A 353 15.06 -4.51 -13.99
N GLY A 354 14.56 -5.53 -14.68
CA GLY A 354 13.50 -6.41 -14.16
C GLY A 354 13.97 -7.24 -12.97
N ILE A 355 15.20 -7.76 -13.00
CA ILE A 355 15.83 -8.50 -11.90
C ILE A 355 15.93 -7.60 -10.66
N LEU A 356 16.51 -6.40 -10.77
CA LEU A 356 16.68 -5.46 -9.67
C LEU A 356 15.34 -4.97 -9.13
N PHE A 357 14.36 -4.73 -10.01
CA PHE A 357 13.01 -4.34 -9.61
C PHE A 357 12.36 -5.41 -8.74
N GLU A 358 12.45 -6.68 -9.10
CA GLU A 358 11.82 -7.79 -8.34
C GLU A 358 12.41 -7.97 -6.95
N ILE A 359 13.61 -7.47 -6.66
CA ILE A 359 14.19 -7.49 -5.30
C ILE A 359 13.33 -6.66 -4.36
N TYR A 360 12.93 -5.47 -4.80
CA TYR A 360 12.30 -4.43 -3.96
C TYR A 360 10.79 -4.30 -4.16
N PHE A 361 10.24 -4.84 -5.25
CA PHE A 361 8.82 -4.71 -5.59
C PHE A 361 8.15 -6.07 -5.71
N ASN A 362 6.92 -6.18 -5.20
CA ASN A 362 6.16 -7.41 -5.21
C ASN A 362 5.48 -7.66 -6.58
N LYS A 363 4.74 -8.77 -6.68
CA LYS A 363 4.01 -9.16 -7.89
C LYS A 363 2.96 -8.13 -8.36
N ASP A 364 2.52 -7.23 -7.49
CA ASP A 364 1.56 -6.16 -7.78
C ASP A 364 2.25 -4.83 -8.11
N GLY A 365 3.60 -4.81 -8.18
CA GLY A 365 4.40 -3.62 -8.43
C GLY A 365 4.52 -2.69 -7.23
N GLN A 366 4.16 -3.16 -6.04
CA GLN A 366 4.25 -2.39 -4.79
C GLN A 366 5.60 -2.62 -4.12
N PHE A 367 6.09 -1.60 -3.41
CA PHE A 367 7.31 -1.72 -2.63
C PHE A 367 7.18 -2.76 -1.53
N ARG A 368 8.23 -3.57 -1.34
CA ARG A 368 8.30 -4.57 -0.27
C ARG A 368 8.78 -3.91 1.01
N TYR A 369 7.92 -3.63 1.96
CA TYR A 369 8.34 -3.16 3.29
C TYR A 369 9.00 -4.24 4.14
N LYS A 370 8.98 -5.49 3.69
CA LYS A 370 9.57 -6.68 4.33
C LYS A 370 9.81 -7.75 3.28
N ASN A 371 10.64 -8.73 3.62
CA ASN A 371 10.93 -9.89 2.77
C ASN A 371 11.49 -9.46 1.40
N PHE A 372 12.49 -8.58 1.42
CA PHE A 372 13.27 -8.24 0.24
C PHE A 372 13.93 -9.51 -0.32
N LYS A 373 13.96 -9.64 -1.65
CA LYS A 373 14.60 -10.80 -2.30
C LYS A 373 16.10 -10.59 -2.49
N ILE A 374 16.84 -10.34 -1.42
CA ILE A 374 18.25 -9.97 -1.44
C ILE A 374 19.22 -11.14 -1.58
N THR A 375 18.75 -12.38 -1.66
CA THR A 375 19.58 -13.60 -1.68
C THR A 375 20.76 -13.52 -2.65
N PHE A 376 20.56 -12.94 -3.83
CA PHE A 376 21.59 -12.78 -4.86
C PHE A 376 22.08 -11.34 -5.03
N LEU A 377 21.77 -10.45 -4.10
CA LEU A 377 22.11 -9.02 -4.26
C LEU A 377 23.62 -8.79 -4.18
N ASN A 378 24.36 -9.56 -3.38
CA ASN A 378 25.82 -9.48 -3.32
C ASN A 378 26.48 -9.81 -4.67
N GLU A 379 26.02 -10.86 -5.34
CA GLU A 379 26.50 -11.28 -6.66
C GLU A 379 26.10 -10.26 -7.73
N LEU A 380 24.86 -9.79 -7.70
CA LEU A 380 24.38 -8.78 -8.66
C LEU A 380 25.14 -7.46 -8.56
N LEU A 381 25.52 -7.03 -7.36
CA LEU A 381 26.29 -5.80 -7.16
C LEU A 381 27.72 -5.88 -7.75
N GLN A 382 28.26 -7.06 -8.02
CA GLN A 382 29.54 -7.21 -8.73
C GLN A 382 29.44 -6.68 -10.17
N HIS A 383 28.25 -6.68 -10.77
CA HIS A 383 28.01 -6.13 -12.10
C HIS A 383 28.15 -4.60 -12.18
N THR A 384 28.20 -3.88 -11.06
CA THR A 384 28.50 -2.43 -11.03
C THR A 384 29.89 -2.11 -11.56
N ASN A 385 30.80 -3.10 -11.60
CA ASN A 385 32.13 -2.96 -12.21
C ASN A 385 32.10 -3.00 -13.76
N ILE A 386 30.94 -3.30 -14.37
CA ILE A 386 30.76 -3.42 -15.81
C ILE A 386 30.03 -2.18 -16.31
N GLU A 387 30.69 -1.38 -17.14
CA GLU A 387 30.19 -0.06 -17.57
C GLU A 387 28.83 -0.14 -18.26
N SER A 388 28.62 -1.15 -19.13
CA SER A 388 27.36 -1.37 -19.86
C SER A 388 26.16 -1.70 -18.94
N LEU A 389 26.41 -2.17 -17.71
CA LEU A 389 25.36 -2.56 -16.76
C LEU A 389 25.07 -1.49 -15.68
N LYS A 390 25.94 -0.47 -15.53
CA LYS A 390 25.76 0.60 -14.53
C LYS A 390 24.43 1.34 -14.65
N SER A 391 23.91 1.49 -15.87
CA SER A 391 22.63 2.16 -16.10
C SER A 391 21.46 1.49 -15.37
N SER A 392 21.52 0.17 -15.14
CA SER A 392 20.50 -0.56 -14.39
C SER A 392 20.56 -0.27 -12.90
N PHE A 393 21.76 -0.04 -12.36
CA PHE A 393 21.91 0.36 -10.95
C PHE A 393 21.52 1.82 -10.73
N ALA A 394 21.73 2.69 -11.73
CA ALA A 394 21.21 4.06 -11.71
C ALA A 394 19.67 4.06 -11.75
N PHE A 395 19.07 3.22 -12.60
CA PHE A 395 17.61 3.04 -12.68
C PHE A 395 17.01 2.64 -11.35
N ILE A 396 17.52 1.58 -10.70
CA ILE A 396 16.96 1.14 -9.42
C ILE A 396 17.25 2.12 -8.28
N HIS A 397 18.41 2.78 -8.31
CA HIS A 397 18.77 3.83 -7.36
C HIS A 397 17.75 4.98 -7.38
N GLU A 398 17.48 5.53 -8.57
CA GLU A 398 16.52 6.62 -8.76
C GLU A 398 15.11 6.21 -8.27
N LEU A 399 14.69 4.99 -8.63
CA LEU A 399 13.39 4.46 -8.26
C LEU A 399 13.22 4.33 -6.73
N LEU A 400 14.28 3.91 -6.03
CA LEU A 400 14.25 3.68 -4.59
C LEU A 400 14.42 4.96 -3.75
N GLN A 401 14.77 6.11 -4.31
CA GLN A 401 14.86 7.37 -3.56
C GLN A 401 13.58 7.70 -2.80
N GLY A 402 12.43 7.43 -3.42
CA GLY A 402 11.12 7.63 -2.79
C GLY A 402 10.85 6.75 -1.57
N PHE A 403 11.63 5.68 -1.40
CA PHE A 403 11.49 4.67 -0.33
C PHE A 403 12.65 4.71 0.68
N SER A 404 13.50 5.72 0.59
CA SER A 404 14.68 5.87 1.46
C SER A 404 14.38 5.80 2.98
N PRO A 405 13.21 6.22 3.50
CA PRO A 405 12.89 6.05 4.92
C PRO A 405 12.82 4.59 5.41
N PHE A 406 12.67 3.65 4.48
CA PHE A 406 12.51 2.21 4.77
C PHE A 406 13.77 1.40 4.42
N LEU A 407 14.78 2.02 3.82
CA LEU A 407 15.99 1.36 3.36
C LEU A 407 17.24 2.01 3.98
N ILE A 408 18.12 1.19 4.49
CA ILE A 408 19.45 1.61 4.92
C ILE A 408 20.43 1.56 3.75
N PHE A 409 20.28 0.56 2.88
CA PHE A 409 21.10 0.39 1.68
C PHE A 409 20.24 0.58 0.41
N VAL A 410 20.70 1.43 -0.49
CA VAL A 410 20.10 1.63 -1.81
C VAL A 410 21.16 1.32 -2.86
N PRO A 411 20.94 0.31 -3.74
CA PRO A 411 21.88 0.03 -4.84
C PRO A 411 22.15 1.26 -5.68
N SER A 412 23.39 1.41 -6.11
CA SER A 412 23.81 2.52 -6.97
C SER A 412 24.90 2.04 -7.94
N PRO A 413 25.26 2.80 -8.99
CA PRO A 413 26.40 2.49 -9.84
C PRO A 413 27.73 2.37 -9.10
N GLU A 414 27.83 3.05 -7.95
CA GLU A 414 29.00 3.02 -7.05
C GLU A 414 28.51 2.79 -5.61
N PRO A 415 28.18 1.53 -5.26
CA PRO A 415 27.58 1.23 -3.97
C PRO A 415 28.60 1.37 -2.83
N ALA A 416 28.20 2.06 -1.76
CA ALA A 416 29.03 2.25 -0.57
C ALA A 416 28.63 1.30 0.56
N LYS A 417 29.61 0.94 1.41
CA LYS A 417 29.32 0.21 2.65
C LYS A 417 28.55 1.10 3.62
N VAL A 418 27.61 0.49 4.33
CA VAL A 418 26.88 1.12 5.42
C VAL A 418 27.41 0.67 6.76
N SER A 419 27.64 1.61 7.66
CA SER A 419 28.07 1.35 9.02
C SER A 419 26.91 1.53 9.99
N ILE A 420 26.65 0.51 10.81
CA ILE A 420 25.63 0.53 11.85
C ILE A 420 26.33 0.45 13.20
N ASN A 421 26.04 1.41 14.07
CA ASN A 421 26.62 1.46 15.42
C ASN A 421 25.76 0.61 16.37
N VAL A 422 26.39 -0.29 17.09
CA VAL A 422 25.79 -1.16 18.11
C VAL A 422 26.37 -0.79 19.46
N LYS A 423 25.54 -0.27 20.37
CA LYS A 423 25.94 0.06 21.74
C LYS A 423 25.59 -1.09 22.67
N LEU A 424 26.59 -1.62 23.31
CA LEU A 424 26.50 -2.69 24.29
C LEU A 424 26.79 -2.18 25.69
N ASN A 425 26.11 -2.73 26.71
CA ASN A 425 26.48 -2.63 28.12
C ASN A 425 26.50 -4.03 28.73
N LYS A 426 27.40 -4.24 29.71
CA LYS A 426 27.43 -5.48 30.50
C LYS A 426 26.40 -5.38 31.62
N GLU A 427 25.46 -6.29 31.66
CA GLU A 427 24.39 -6.36 32.66
C GLU A 427 24.09 -7.79 33.06
N MET A 428 23.55 -7.95 34.28
CA MET A 428 23.00 -9.22 34.72
C MET A 428 21.67 -9.44 34.01
N VAL A 429 21.56 -10.54 33.30
CA VAL A 429 20.36 -10.99 32.60
C VAL A 429 19.88 -12.27 33.25
N ASP A 430 18.57 -12.44 33.36
CA ASP A 430 17.92 -13.65 33.88
C ASP A 430 17.23 -14.38 32.71
N PRO A 431 17.97 -15.22 31.93
CA PRO A 431 17.43 -15.95 30.82
C PRO A 431 16.44 -17.04 31.30
N ILE A 432 15.43 -17.36 30.50
CA ILE A 432 14.35 -18.31 30.86
C ILE A 432 14.89 -19.72 31.23
N TRP A 433 16.06 -20.11 30.72
CA TRP A 433 16.56 -21.51 30.80
C TRP A 433 17.89 -21.66 31.53
N THR A 434 18.49 -20.60 32.05
CA THR A 434 19.78 -20.64 32.77
C THR A 434 19.76 -19.73 33.98
N ASP A 435 20.70 -19.93 34.93
CA ASP A 435 20.87 -19.00 36.04
C ASP A 435 21.25 -17.61 35.54
N PRO A 436 20.94 -16.54 36.32
CA PRO A 436 21.33 -15.18 36.01
C PRO A 436 22.83 -15.08 35.71
N MET A 437 23.15 -14.44 34.59
CA MET A 437 24.55 -14.30 34.14
C MET A 437 24.81 -12.88 33.59
N GLU A 438 26.07 -12.45 33.65
CA GLU A 438 26.48 -11.20 33.02
C GLU A 438 26.56 -11.39 31.50
N MET A 439 25.83 -10.56 30.76
CA MET A 439 25.79 -10.58 29.31
C MET A 439 26.02 -9.21 28.70
N SER A 440 26.43 -9.16 27.44
CA SER A 440 26.45 -7.96 26.62
C SER A 440 25.01 -7.64 26.15
N VAL A 441 24.36 -6.67 26.76
CA VAL A 441 22.97 -6.26 26.43
C VAL A 441 23.01 -5.15 25.38
N VAL A 442 22.23 -5.34 24.30
CA VAL A 442 22.09 -4.34 23.23
C VAL A 442 21.24 -3.18 23.72
N LYS A 443 21.83 -2.00 23.86
CA LYS A 443 21.15 -0.77 24.31
C LYS A 443 20.61 0.07 23.17
N SER A 444 21.36 0.19 22.09
CA SER A 444 20.90 0.85 20.87
C SER A 444 21.59 0.25 19.65
N ILE A 445 20.89 0.31 18.54
CA ILE A 445 21.41 0.03 17.20
C ILE A 445 21.05 1.25 16.37
N SER A 446 22.03 1.94 15.81
CA SER A 446 21.77 3.22 15.13
C SER A 446 22.46 3.33 13.79
N PHE A 447 21.75 3.96 12.86
CA PHE A 447 22.21 4.30 11.53
C PHE A 447 21.89 5.78 11.25
N ASP A 448 22.93 6.55 10.86
CA ASP A 448 22.79 7.99 10.53
C ASP A 448 22.06 8.79 11.63
N GLY A 449 22.39 8.51 12.89
CA GLY A 449 21.79 9.16 14.06
C GLY A 449 20.41 8.64 14.47
N HIS A 450 19.80 7.76 13.69
CA HIS A 450 18.48 7.19 13.99
C HIS A 450 18.60 5.85 14.72
N ASN A 451 17.85 5.67 15.81
CA ASN A 451 17.77 4.39 16.51
C ASN A 451 16.85 3.42 15.76
N LEU A 452 17.37 2.24 15.45
CA LEU A 452 16.64 1.19 14.74
C LEU A 452 15.79 0.32 15.68
N LEU A 453 16.01 0.37 17.00
CA LEU A 453 15.23 -0.39 17.97
C LEU A 453 13.91 0.30 18.29
N ALA A 454 12.84 -0.49 18.32
CA ALA A 454 11.50 -0.02 18.64
C ALA A 454 11.32 0.26 20.14
N THR A 455 10.42 1.16 20.47
CA THR A 455 9.84 1.34 21.80
C THR A 455 8.53 0.56 21.93
N ASP A 456 7.94 0.49 23.12
CA ASP A 456 6.67 -0.22 23.36
C ASP A 456 5.50 0.39 22.58
N ASP A 457 5.59 1.68 22.25
CA ASP A 457 4.56 2.43 21.52
C ASP A 457 4.64 2.24 19.98
N ASP A 458 5.73 1.67 19.46
CA ASP A 458 5.93 1.49 18.04
C ASP A 458 5.05 0.36 17.47
N SER A 459 4.10 0.70 16.61
CA SER A 459 3.21 -0.27 15.96
C SER A 459 3.78 -0.88 14.68
N ASN A 460 4.73 -0.19 14.02
CA ASN A 460 5.29 -0.60 12.74
C ASN A 460 6.70 -1.22 12.90
N VAL A 461 6.75 -2.46 13.37
CA VAL A 461 7.97 -3.19 13.73
C VAL A 461 8.15 -4.46 12.91
N PHE A 462 9.39 -4.95 12.83
CA PHE A 462 9.65 -6.31 12.34
C PHE A 462 9.20 -7.32 13.38
N PRO A 463 8.59 -8.43 12.96
CA PRO A 463 8.10 -9.46 13.85
C PRO A 463 9.24 -10.37 14.33
N PHE A 464 10.22 -9.82 15.07
CA PHE A 464 11.16 -10.65 15.81
C PHE A 464 10.54 -11.00 17.15
N THR A 465 10.67 -12.25 17.48
CA THR A 465 10.10 -12.87 18.65
C THR A 465 11.09 -12.77 19.81
N LYS A 466 10.58 -12.38 20.95
CA LYS A 466 11.09 -12.65 22.31
C LYS A 466 12.55 -12.26 22.59
N GLU A 467 12.76 -11.77 23.79
CA GLU A 467 14.02 -11.70 24.51
C GLU A 467 14.84 -12.96 24.25
N GLN A 468 16.01 -12.81 23.68
CA GLN A 468 16.85 -13.96 23.33
C GLN A 468 18.32 -13.61 23.23
N ASP A 469 19.13 -14.63 23.46
CA ASP A 469 20.52 -14.63 23.10
C ASP A 469 20.65 -14.64 21.58
N ILE A 470 21.36 -13.68 21.02
CA ILE A 470 21.68 -13.67 19.59
C ILE A 470 23.18 -13.67 19.37
N ARG A 471 23.63 -14.39 18.36
CA ARG A 471 25.00 -14.28 17.86
C ARG A 471 25.14 -13.10 16.92
N GLU A 472 26.37 -12.65 16.74
CA GLU A 472 26.69 -11.54 15.82
C GLU A 472 26.13 -11.81 14.41
N GLU A 473 26.31 -13.05 13.88
CA GLU A 473 25.80 -13.45 12.57
C GLU A 473 24.26 -13.39 12.49
N ALA A 474 23.59 -13.63 13.62
CA ALA A 474 22.13 -13.51 13.67
C ALA A 474 21.69 -12.05 13.62
N LEU A 475 22.41 -11.15 14.31
CA LEU A 475 22.15 -9.70 14.23
C LEU A 475 22.39 -9.17 12.80
N GLU A 476 23.50 -9.60 12.16
CA GLU A 476 23.77 -9.25 10.76
C GLU A 476 22.63 -9.71 9.84
N SER A 477 22.18 -10.98 9.97
CA SER A 477 21.07 -11.51 9.17
C SER A 477 19.78 -10.72 9.36
N MET A 478 19.43 -10.40 10.62
CA MET A 478 18.24 -9.61 10.94
C MET A 478 18.29 -8.22 10.28
N LEU A 479 19.43 -7.54 10.32
CA LEU A 479 19.62 -6.22 9.71
C LEU A 479 19.60 -6.31 8.17
N CYS A 480 20.26 -7.31 7.60
CA CYS A 480 20.26 -7.55 6.16
C CYS A 480 18.86 -7.80 5.63
N GLU A 481 18.12 -8.73 6.23
CA GLU A 481 16.77 -9.10 5.81
C GLU A 481 15.74 -7.99 6.07
N GLY A 482 15.87 -7.33 7.22
CA GLY A 482 14.94 -6.28 7.65
C GLY A 482 15.03 -5.02 6.80
N TYR A 483 16.25 -4.59 6.46
CA TYR A 483 16.50 -3.31 5.79
C TYR A 483 17.04 -3.45 4.36
N GLY A 484 17.08 -4.65 3.81
CA GLY A 484 17.54 -4.88 2.43
C GLY A 484 19.03 -4.64 2.23
N ILE A 485 19.87 -4.87 3.26
CA ILE A 485 21.31 -4.63 3.20
C ILE A 485 22.01 -5.88 2.68
N PRO A 486 22.82 -5.82 1.61
CA PRO A 486 23.67 -6.95 1.23
C PRO A 486 24.77 -7.17 2.28
N SER A 487 25.02 -8.41 2.68
CA SER A 487 25.92 -8.73 3.79
C SER A 487 27.34 -8.18 3.59
N THR A 488 27.85 -8.19 2.35
CA THR A 488 29.18 -7.63 2.00
C THR A 488 29.28 -6.11 2.15
N TYR A 489 28.13 -5.43 2.22
CA TYR A 489 28.05 -3.97 2.39
C TYR A 489 27.66 -3.54 3.80
N LEU A 490 27.37 -4.48 4.72
CA LEU A 490 27.13 -4.18 6.12
C LEU A 490 28.44 -4.16 6.90
N ASN A 491 28.61 -3.14 7.77
CA ASN A 491 29.69 -3.02 8.73
C ASN A 491 29.10 -2.68 10.10
N LEU A 492 29.21 -3.60 11.06
CA LEU A 492 28.80 -3.36 12.44
C LEU A 492 29.95 -2.76 13.23
N ILE A 493 29.68 -1.66 13.93
CA ILE A 493 30.64 -0.94 14.78
C ILE A 493 30.15 -1.04 16.22
N TYR A 494 30.92 -1.75 17.05
CA TYR A 494 30.62 -1.94 18.46
C TYR A 494 31.41 -0.95 19.32
N ASN A 495 30.79 -0.43 20.39
CA ASN A 495 31.51 0.35 21.40
C ASN A 495 32.42 -0.53 22.28
N GLU A 496 32.08 -1.83 22.42
CA GLU A 496 32.89 -2.85 23.07
C GLU A 496 32.59 -4.21 22.42
N GLU A 497 33.57 -5.10 22.37
CA GLU A 497 33.37 -6.44 21.79
C GLU A 497 32.39 -7.27 22.62
N PRO A 498 31.39 -7.91 21.99
CA PRO A 498 30.46 -8.75 22.71
C PRO A 498 31.14 -9.99 23.30
N VAL A 499 30.82 -10.30 24.54
CA VAL A 499 31.36 -11.48 25.24
C VAL A 499 31.01 -12.75 24.49
N LYS A 500 32.02 -13.52 24.04
CA LYS A 500 31.85 -14.74 23.23
C LYS A 500 31.01 -14.54 21.95
N LYS A 501 30.94 -13.33 21.42
CA LYS A 501 30.12 -12.96 20.26
C LYS A 501 28.61 -13.25 20.46
N VAL A 502 28.13 -13.21 21.70
CA VAL A 502 26.72 -13.39 22.07
C VAL A 502 26.22 -12.12 22.75
N MET A 503 25.04 -11.69 22.38
CA MET A 503 24.40 -10.49 22.89
C MET A 503 22.96 -10.78 23.31
N TRP A 504 22.46 -10.04 24.29
CA TRP A 504 21.06 -10.06 24.67
C TRP A 504 20.29 -8.98 23.94
N LEU A 505 19.26 -9.34 23.19
CA LEU A 505 18.37 -8.43 22.47
C LEU A 505 16.93 -8.64 22.93
N ASP A 506 16.33 -7.62 23.54
CA ASP A 506 14.97 -7.65 24.11
C ASP A 506 13.97 -6.78 23.35
N ARG A 507 14.41 -6.11 22.29
CA ARG A 507 13.58 -5.17 21.51
C ARG A 507 13.49 -5.55 20.05
N LYS A 508 12.37 -5.11 19.42
CA LYS A 508 12.11 -5.27 17.99
C LYS A 508 12.77 -4.13 17.21
N PHE A 509 12.84 -4.28 15.89
CA PHE A 509 13.35 -3.26 14.99
C PHE A 509 12.21 -2.43 14.39
N LYS A 510 12.41 -1.12 14.26
CA LYS A 510 11.49 -0.20 13.55
C LYS A 510 11.57 -0.43 12.04
N ARG A 511 10.43 -0.38 11.34
CA ARG A 511 10.41 -0.42 9.86
C ARG A 511 10.70 0.95 9.26
N ASN A 512 10.15 1.99 9.85
CA ASN A 512 10.35 3.37 9.40
C ASN A 512 11.15 4.13 10.48
N PHE A 513 12.46 4.00 10.42
CA PHE A 513 13.37 4.54 11.42
C PHE A 513 13.70 6.03 11.25
N ARG A 514 13.32 6.67 10.13
CA ARG A 514 13.60 8.10 9.85
C ARG A 514 12.45 9.04 10.17
N ASN A 515 11.28 8.53 10.56
CA ASN A 515 10.10 9.35 10.88
C ASN A 515 9.96 9.67 12.37
N ASP A 516 11.01 9.52 13.17
CA ASP A 516 10.91 9.77 14.60
C ASP A 516 10.93 11.27 14.92
N THR A 517 9.82 11.75 15.50
CA THR A 517 9.75 13.02 16.23
C THR A 517 10.65 13.04 17.48
N GLU A 518 11.09 11.88 17.97
CA GLU A 518 11.96 11.72 19.14
C GLU A 518 13.42 12.17 18.91
N THR A 519 13.92 12.15 17.67
CA THR A 519 15.29 12.63 17.38
C THR A 519 15.48 14.11 17.69
N ALA A 520 14.42 14.91 17.64
CA ALA A 520 14.45 16.32 18.00
C ALA A 520 14.51 16.55 19.53
N GLU A 521 14.00 15.62 20.33
CA GLU A 521 14.02 15.72 21.80
C GLU A 521 15.32 15.17 22.39
N LEU A 522 15.88 14.10 21.83
CA LEU A 522 17.19 13.57 22.24
C LEU A 522 18.34 14.53 21.89
N ALA A 523 18.32 15.12 20.68
CA ALA A 523 19.29 16.15 20.31
C ALA A 523 19.17 17.42 21.17
N LYS A 524 17.96 17.76 21.66
CA LYS A 524 17.77 18.83 22.65
C LYS A 524 18.25 18.45 24.03
N ALA A 525 18.11 17.20 24.46
CA ALA A 525 18.56 16.73 25.76
C ALA A 525 20.12 16.65 25.84
N GLU A 526 20.78 16.26 24.74
CA GLU A 526 22.24 16.24 24.66
C GLU A 526 22.83 17.66 24.58
N SER A 527 22.17 18.61 23.92
CA SER A 527 22.62 20.02 23.88
C SER A 527 22.37 20.81 25.18
N ILE A 528 21.61 20.25 26.13
CA ILE A 528 21.38 20.83 27.47
C ILE A 528 22.36 20.22 28.51
N ALA A 529 23.01 19.11 28.17
CA ALA A 529 23.95 18.39 29.04
C ALA A 529 25.45 18.74 28.76
N GLU A 530 25.73 19.53 27.71
CA GLU A 530 27.01 20.23 27.50
C GLU A 530 26.90 21.69 28.00
#